data_6c2a52d9dfff42c41b1130d6a502468e
#
_entry.id   6c2a52d9dfff42c41b1130d6a502468e
#
_cell.length_a   1.000
_cell.length_b   1.000
_cell.length_c   1.000
_cell.angle_alpha   90.00
_cell.angle_beta   90.00
_cell.angle_gamma   90.00
#
_symmetry.space_group_name_H-M   'P 1'
#
loop_
_entity.id
_entity.type
_entity.pdbx_description
1 polymer ?
#
loop_
_entity_poly.entity_id
_entity_poly.type
_entity_poly.pdbx_seq_one_letter_code
_entity_poly.pdbx_strand_id
1 'polypeptide(L)'
;MSYAVTIDIVGSRSLHDRPAAQRAIDDALEFVDQDVPPLTAVRPTVGDELQGVYAGLDDALAATLILRLALPDEVDCRFGLGAGDAGRVPSRRASEPELGISEGSAWWAARRAIERAHALPASGVAGGRSWYEGPGAASVNAYLLTRDQIVSTMTGRARRLALGAWRGERQADLARREGVSQSAVSQMLGRSGGASLVAGLHLLRSGSSVDRDA
;
A
#
# COMPACT_ATOMS: atom_id res chain seq x y z
N MET A 1 7.11 4.54 -18.71
CA MET A 1 6.07 3.66 -18.18
C MET A 1 5.88 4.04 -16.72
N SER A 2 4.67 4.24 -16.28
CA SER A 2 4.33 4.61 -14.89
C SER A 2 3.42 3.56 -14.27
N TYR A 3 3.23 3.63 -12.96
CA TYR A 3 2.42 2.67 -12.21
C TYR A 3 1.31 3.41 -11.49
N ALA A 4 0.08 3.29 -12.01
CA ALA A 4 -1.10 3.82 -11.36
C ALA A 4 -1.53 2.90 -10.21
N VAL A 5 -1.90 3.50 -9.09
CA VAL A 5 -2.45 2.80 -7.94
C VAL A 5 -3.85 3.35 -7.67
N THR A 6 -4.82 2.46 -7.65
CA THR A 6 -6.18 2.73 -7.18
C THR A 6 -6.38 2.03 -5.85
N ILE A 7 -6.89 2.74 -4.87
CA ILE A 7 -7.12 2.27 -3.49
C ILE A 7 -8.61 2.38 -3.18
N ASP A 8 -9.18 1.35 -2.58
CA ASP A 8 -10.57 1.29 -2.13
C ASP A 8 -10.63 0.89 -0.65
N ILE A 9 -11.46 1.56 0.12
CA ILE A 9 -11.62 1.30 1.55
C ILE A 9 -12.57 0.11 1.75
N VAL A 10 -12.07 -0.95 2.39
CA VAL A 10 -12.87 -2.15 2.68
C VAL A 10 -14.00 -1.80 3.65
N GLY A 11 -15.25 -2.06 3.23
CA GLY A 11 -16.40 -1.84 4.09
C GLY A 11 -16.66 -0.37 4.45
N SER A 12 -16.28 0.57 3.61
CA SER A 12 -16.39 2.02 3.83
C SER A 12 -17.77 2.48 4.33
N ARG A 13 -18.84 1.79 3.88
CA ARG A 13 -20.24 2.08 4.27
C ARG A 13 -20.58 1.62 5.69
N SER A 14 -19.81 0.69 6.24
CA SER A 14 -20.03 0.12 7.58
C SER A 14 -19.07 0.67 8.64
N LEU A 15 -18.17 1.59 8.27
CA LEU A 15 -17.27 2.25 9.21
C LEU A 15 -18.06 3.15 10.16
N HIS A 16 -17.89 2.92 11.46
CA HIS A 16 -18.63 3.63 12.51
C HIS A 16 -18.26 5.13 12.57
N ASP A 17 -16.97 5.45 12.37
CA ASP A 17 -16.46 6.83 12.30
C ASP A 17 -15.67 7.02 10.99
N ARG A 18 -16.39 7.36 9.92
CA ARG A 18 -15.79 7.60 8.61
C ARG A 18 -14.79 8.77 8.59
N PRO A 19 -15.06 9.91 9.27
CA PRO A 19 -14.07 10.98 9.40
C PRO A 19 -12.78 10.57 10.10
N ALA A 20 -12.84 9.73 11.17
CA ALA A 20 -11.66 9.21 11.83
C ALA A 20 -10.88 8.25 10.93
N ALA A 21 -11.56 7.37 10.20
CA ALA A 21 -10.93 6.48 9.23
C ALA A 21 -10.22 7.26 8.10
N GLN A 22 -10.85 8.33 7.59
CA GLN A 22 -10.22 9.18 6.57
C GLN A 22 -8.97 9.86 7.11
N ARG A 23 -9.00 10.46 8.31
CA ARG A 23 -7.80 11.03 8.94
C ARG A 23 -6.68 10.00 9.10
N ALA A 24 -7.01 8.79 9.54
CA ALA A 24 -6.02 7.73 9.68
C ALA A 24 -5.39 7.32 8.33
N ILE A 25 -6.16 7.36 7.25
CA ILE A 25 -5.66 7.12 5.89
C ILE A 25 -4.75 8.27 5.45
N ASP A 26 -5.15 9.52 5.68
CA ASP A 26 -4.38 10.70 5.31
C ASP A 26 -3.03 10.72 6.05
N ASP A 27 -3.03 10.46 7.38
CA ASP A 27 -1.82 10.35 8.19
C ASP A 27 -0.90 9.21 7.71
N ALA A 28 -1.49 8.07 7.33
CA ALA A 28 -0.75 6.93 6.82
C ALA A 28 -0.17 7.20 5.42
N LEU A 29 -0.87 7.94 4.56
CA LEU A 29 -0.36 8.36 3.26
C LEU A 29 0.78 9.37 3.39
N GLU A 30 0.66 10.36 4.29
CA GLU A 30 1.74 11.30 4.57
C GLU A 30 3.00 10.55 5.06
N PHE A 31 2.83 9.55 5.90
CA PHE A 31 3.91 8.67 6.32
C PHE A 31 4.55 7.90 5.14
N VAL A 32 3.73 7.37 4.21
CA VAL A 32 4.22 6.65 3.02
C VAL A 32 5.00 7.59 2.10
N ASP A 33 4.49 8.78 1.84
CA ASP A 33 5.08 9.75 0.91
C ASP A 33 6.48 10.22 1.34
N GLN A 34 6.77 10.21 2.66
CA GLN A 34 8.12 10.50 3.19
C GLN A 34 9.14 9.43 2.80
N ASP A 35 8.75 8.15 2.79
CA ASP A 35 9.64 7.03 2.52
C ASP A 35 9.65 6.62 1.04
N VAL A 36 8.51 6.79 0.35
CA VAL A 36 8.27 6.38 -1.04
C VAL A 36 7.51 7.49 -1.78
N PRO A 37 8.20 8.57 -2.20
CA PRO A 37 7.53 9.70 -2.84
C PRO A 37 6.89 9.29 -4.18
N PRO A 38 5.59 9.57 -4.38
CA PRO A 38 4.90 9.29 -5.64
C PRO A 38 5.22 10.33 -6.71
N LEU A 39 5.05 9.99 -8.00
CA LEU A 39 5.03 10.97 -9.10
C LEU A 39 3.79 11.87 -9.03
N THR A 40 2.67 11.28 -8.61
CA THR A 40 1.44 11.99 -8.32
C THR A 40 0.95 11.49 -6.98
N ALA A 41 0.81 12.39 -6.02
CA ALA A 41 0.34 12.07 -4.67
C ALA A 41 -0.98 11.29 -4.70
N VAL A 42 -1.10 10.32 -3.82
CA VAL A 42 -2.35 9.58 -3.63
C VAL A 42 -3.38 10.51 -3.03
N ARG A 43 -4.49 10.70 -3.74
CA ARG A 43 -5.57 11.62 -3.32
C ARG A 43 -6.95 10.99 -3.50
N PRO A 44 -7.93 11.37 -2.68
CA PRO A 44 -9.31 10.99 -2.88
C PRO A 44 -9.82 11.44 -4.26
N THR A 45 -10.62 10.59 -4.90
CA THR A 45 -11.29 10.89 -6.17
C THR A 45 -12.80 10.95 -5.97
N VAL A 46 -13.54 9.94 -6.40
CA VAL A 46 -14.99 9.88 -6.24
C VAL A 46 -15.36 8.80 -5.22
N GLY A 47 -16.14 9.16 -4.22
CA GLY A 47 -16.61 8.20 -3.21
C GLY A 47 -15.55 7.88 -2.15
N ASP A 48 -15.12 6.64 -2.08
CA ASP A 48 -14.13 6.08 -1.16
C ASP A 48 -12.86 5.60 -1.88
N GLU A 49 -12.73 5.97 -3.15
CA GLU A 49 -11.57 5.62 -3.98
C GLU A 49 -10.48 6.70 -3.89
N LEU A 50 -9.22 6.27 -3.72
CA LEU A 50 -8.05 7.12 -3.81
C LEU A 50 -7.18 6.67 -4.99
N GLN A 51 -6.48 7.63 -5.62
CA GLN A 51 -5.64 7.37 -6.78
C GLN A 51 -4.30 8.08 -6.68
N GLY A 52 -3.23 7.43 -7.14
CA GLY A 52 -1.88 7.99 -7.22
C GLY A 52 -1.04 7.32 -8.28
N VAL A 53 0.16 7.84 -8.53
CA VAL A 53 1.09 7.32 -9.57
C VAL A 53 2.50 7.23 -8.99
N TYR A 54 3.17 6.12 -9.24
CA TYR A 54 4.57 5.88 -8.89
C TYR A 54 5.44 5.72 -10.14
N ALA A 55 6.73 6.03 -10.02
CA ALA A 55 7.71 5.91 -11.10
C ALA A 55 8.08 4.44 -11.39
N GLY A 56 8.18 3.63 -10.33
CA GLY A 56 8.60 2.22 -10.38
C GLY A 56 7.55 1.28 -9.82
N LEU A 57 7.56 0.02 -10.31
CA LEU A 57 6.75 -1.05 -9.72
C LEU A 57 7.12 -1.30 -8.26
N ASP A 58 8.40 -1.32 -7.96
CA ASP A 58 8.92 -1.56 -6.62
C ASP A 58 8.48 -0.46 -5.64
N ASP A 59 8.43 0.80 -6.11
CA ASP A 59 7.89 1.92 -5.33
C ASP A 59 6.38 1.71 -5.04
N ALA A 60 5.59 1.34 -6.03
CA ALA A 60 4.16 1.07 -5.86
C ALA A 60 3.90 -0.13 -4.92
N LEU A 61 4.71 -1.19 -5.03
CA LEU A 61 4.64 -2.35 -4.14
C LEU A 61 5.02 -2.00 -2.71
N ALA A 62 6.09 -1.23 -2.52
CA ALA A 62 6.54 -0.78 -1.20
C ALA A 62 5.50 0.15 -0.56
N ALA A 63 5.01 1.16 -1.28
CA ALA A 63 4.03 2.12 -0.80
C ALA A 63 2.74 1.44 -0.31
N THR A 64 2.19 0.51 -1.10
CA THR A 64 0.97 -0.23 -0.72
C THR A 64 1.16 -1.15 0.48
N LEU A 65 2.36 -1.72 0.67
CA LEU A 65 2.67 -2.51 1.86
C LEU A 65 2.82 -1.62 3.11
N ILE A 66 3.59 -0.53 3.00
CA ILE A 66 3.80 0.42 4.11
C ILE A 66 2.45 1.00 4.54
N LEU A 67 1.59 1.40 3.60
CA LEU A 67 0.26 1.90 3.90
C LEU A 67 -0.55 0.87 4.70
N ARG A 68 -0.60 -0.40 4.27
CA ARG A 68 -1.32 -1.44 5.03
C ARG A 68 -0.76 -1.69 6.42
N LEU A 69 0.54 -1.55 6.61
CA LEU A 69 1.17 -1.69 7.94
C LEU A 69 0.88 -0.49 8.85
N ALA A 70 0.70 0.69 8.28
CA ALA A 70 0.45 1.94 9.00
C ALA A 70 -1.02 2.13 9.42
N LEU A 71 -1.97 1.55 8.67
CA LEU A 71 -3.39 1.68 8.97
C LEU A 71 -3.77 1.06 10.33
N PRO A 72 -4.71 1.65 11.09
CA PRO A 72 -5.24 1.06 12.32
C PRO A 72 -6.04 -0.22 12.03
N ASP A 73 -6.39 -0.97 13.08
CA ASP A 73 -7.05 -2.27 12.95
C ASP A 73 -8.46 -2.18 12.32
N GLU A 74 -9.10 -1.03 12.48
CA GLU A 74 -10.47 -0.78 12.02
C GLU A 74 -10.53 -0.38 10.54
N VAL A 75 -9.39 -0.07 9.91
CA VAL A 75 -9.30 0.40 8.52
C VAL A 75 -8.47 -0.56 7.69
N ASP A 76 -9.05 -1.12 6.64
CA ASP A 76 -8.35 -1.93 5.65
C ASP A 76 -8.63 -1.39 4.25
N CYS A 77 -7.67 -1.57 3.34
CA CYS A 77 -7.76 -1.10 1.98
C CYS A 77 -7.47 -2.21 0.98
N ARG A 78 -8.06 -2.10 -0.21
CA ARG A 78 -7.71 -2.87 -1.41
C ARG A 78 -6.91 -2.01 -2.37
N PHE A 79 -6.07 -2.66 -3.16
CA PHE A 79 -5.15 -2.01 -4.07
C PHE A 79 -5.21 -2.63 -5.45
N GLY A 80 -5.47 -1.82 -6.45
CA GLY A 80 -5.28 -2.16 -7.86
C GLY A 80 -4.05 -1.42 -8.39
N LEU A 81 -3.06 -2.17 -8.89
CA LEU A 81 -1.85 -1.62 -9.48
C LEU A 81 -1.86 -1.87 -10.99
N GLY A 82 -1.59 -0.83 -11.77
CA GLY A 82 -1.60 -0.93 -13.24
C GLY A 82 -0.38 -0.29 -13.86
N ALA A 83 0.29 -1.00 -14.77
CA ALA A 83 1.42 -0.48 -15.54
C ALA A 83 0.96 0.11 -16.87
N GLY A 84 1.58 1.23 -17.27
CA GLY A 84 1.31 1.86 -18.57
C GLY A 84 1.60 3.35 -18.56
N ASP A 85 0.91 4.07 -19.43
CA ASP A 85 0.92 5.53 -19.42
C ASP A 85 -0.13 6.05 -18.44
N ALA A 86 0.28 6.95 -17.56
CA ALA A 86 -0.57 7.61 -16.59
C ALA A 86 -0.64 9.11 -16.93
N GLY A 87 -1.58 9.46 -17.79
CA GLY A 87 -1.86 10.84 -18.16
C GLY A 87 -3.01 11.44 -17.37
N ARG A 88 -3.22 12.75 -17.55
CA ARG A 88 -4.39 13.48 -17.09
C ARG A 88 -4.92 14.38 -18.20
N VAL A 89 -6.24 14.38 -18.38
CA VAL A 89 -6.91 15.34 -19.25
C VAL A 89 -7.34 16.53 -18.41
N PRO A 90 -6.87 17.76 -18.75
CA PRO A 90 -7.30 18.95 -18.05
C PRO A 90 -8.83 19.11 -18.13
N SER A 91 -9.46 19.32 -17.00
CA SER A 91 -10.89 19.63 -16.96
C SER A 91 -11.11 21.11 -16.61
N ARG A 92 -11.89 21.82 -17.44
CA ARG A 92 -12.28 23.23 -17.17
C ARG A 92 -13.12 23.38 -15.88
N ARG A 93 -13.63 22.28 -15.34
CA ARG A 93 -14.44 22.24 -14.10
C ARG A 93 -13.66 21.78 -12.89
N ALA A 94 -12.38 21.38 -13.06
CA ALA A 94 -11.52 21.10 -11.93
C ALA A 94 -11.07 22.41 -11.30
N SER A 95 -11.20 22.54 -9.99
CA SER A 95 -10.78 23.72 -9.23
C SER A 95 -9.27 23.97 -9.28
N GLU A 96 -8.50 22.94 -9.60
CA GLU A 96 -7.05 22.98 -9.79
C GLU A 96 -6.68 22.22 -11.06
N PRO A 97 -5.67 22.68 -11.85
CA PRO A 97 -5.21 21.99 -13.06
C PRO A 97 -4.74 20.56 -12.80
N GLU A 98 -4.33 20.28 -11.57
CA GLU A 98 -3.86 18.95 -11.12
C GLU A 98 -5.00 17.95 -10.87
N LEU A 99 -6.26 18.39 -10.84
CA LEU A 99 -7.45 17.58 -10.61
C LEU A 99 -8.13 17.14 -11.93
N GLY A 100 -7.39 17.03 -13.03
CA GLY A 100 -7.90 16.52 -14.29
C GLY A 100 -8.35 15.04 -14.21
N ILE A 101 -9.09 14.61 -15.26
CA ILE A 101 -9.56 13.24 -15.39
C ILE A 101 -8.34 12.33 -15.62
N SER A 102 -8.18 11.30 -14.79
CA SER A 102 -7.16 10.28 -14.97
C SER A 102 -7.37 9.52 -16.27
N GLU A 103 -6.39 9.55 -17.18
CA GLU A 103 -6.43 8.91 -18.50
C GLU A 103 -5.13 8.13 -18.75
N GLY A 104 -5.24 7.07 -19.57
CA GLY A 104 -4.10 6.26 -19.99
C GLY A 104 -4.19 4.80 -19.58
N SER A 105 -3.34 4.00 -20.18
CA SER A 105 -3.38 2.53 -20.05
C SER A 105 -3.12 2.04 -18.63
N ALA A 106 -2.32 2.77 -17.83
CA ALA A 106 -2.06 2.44 -16.43
C ALA A 106 -3.34 2.49 -15.59
N TRP A 107 -4.19 3.49 -15.80
CA TRP A 107 -5.46 3.63 -15.06
C TRP A 107 -6.46 2.53 -15.42
N TRP A 108 -6.55 2.15 -16.70
CA TRP A 108 -7.37 1.03 -17.13
C TRP A 108 -6.89 -0.29 -16.53
N ALA A 109 -5.56 -0.49 -16.47
CA ALA A 109 -4.97 -1.66 -15.83
C ALA A 109 -5.22 -1.67 -14.33
N ALA A 110 -5.04 -0.54 -13.62
CA ALA A 110 -5.31 -0.41 -12.18
C ALA A 110 -6.79 -0.67 -11.86
N ARG A 111 -7.72 -0.22 -12.73
CA ARG A 111 -9.15 -0.48 -12.58
C ARG A 111 -9.47 -1.97 -12.65
N ARG A 112 -8.96 -2.67 -13.67
CA ARG A 112 -9.13 -4.14 -13.75
C ARG A 112 -8.50 -4.84 -12.56
N ALA A 113 -7.33 -4.37 -12.11
CA ALA A 113 -6.63 -4.93 -10.97
C ALA A 113 -7.45 -4.81 -9.67
N ILE A 114 -8.05 -3.66 -9.38
CA ILE A 114 -8.84 -3.52 -8.15
C ILE A 114 -10.13 -4.35 -8.21
N GLU A 115 -10.74 -4.51 -9.37
CA GLU A 115 -11.88 -5.42 -9.57
C GLU A 115 -11.47 -6.88 -9.28
N ARG A 116 -10.27 -7.30 -9.68
CA ARG A 116 -9.71 -8.61 -9.32
C ARG A 116 -9.47 -8.74 -7.82
N ALA A 117 -8.88 -7.71 -7.19
CA ALA A 117 -8.67 -7.70 -5.74
C ALA A 117 -9.99 -7.82 -4.96
N HIS A 118 -11.07 -7.20 -5.45
CA HIS A 118 -12.41 -7.35 -4.89
C HIS A 118 -12.92 -8.80 -4.95
N ALA A 119 -12.59 -9.54 -5.98
CA ALA A 119 -13.07 -10.92 -6.19
C ALA A 119 -12.29 -11.97 -5.37
N LEU A 120 -11.09 -11.65 -4.85
CA LEU A 120 -10.21 -12.60 -4.16
C LEU A 120 -10.88 -13.31 -2.96
N PRO A 121 -11.60 -12.62 -2.05
CA PRO A 121 -12.25 -13.30 -0.91
C PRO A 121 -13.28 -14.35 -1.35
N ALA A 122 -14.06 -14.06 -2.39
CA ALA A 122 -15.05 -14.98 -2.93
C ALA A 122 -14.41 -16.20 -3.62
N SER A 123 -13.16 -16.08 -4.10
CA SER A 123 -12.39 -17.20 -4.68
C SER A 123 -11.59 -18.00 -3.65
N GLY A 124 -11.81 -17.77 -2.35
CA GLY A 124 -11.13 -18.49 -1.26
C GLY A 124 -9.85 -17.84 -0.76
N VAL A 125 -9.44 -16.68 -1.31
CA VAL A 125 -8.25 -15.94 -0.88
C VAL A 125 -8.66 -14.78 0.04
N ALA A 126 -9.13 -15.11 1.23
CA ALA A 126 -9.74 -14.15 2.16
C ALA A 126 -8.79 -13.01 2.58
N GLY A 127 -7.48 -13.28 2.67
CA GLY A 127 -6.46 -12.28 3.02
C GLY A 127 -6.03 -11.38 1.88
N GLY A 128 -6.36 -11.72 0.62
CA GLY A 128 -5.94 -10.96 -0.55
C GLY A 128 -6.58 -9.57 -0.59
N ARG A 129 -5.75 -8.58 -0.87
CA ARG A 129 -6.15 -7.17 -0.93
C ARG A 129 -5.59 -6.45 -2.14
N SER A 130 -4.61 -7.03 -2.81
CA SER A 130 -3.89 -6.38 -3.89
C SER A 130 -3.88 -7.23 -5.14
N TRP A 131 -3.93 -6.57 -6.29
CA TRP A 131 -3.71 -7.18 -7.59
C TRP A 131 -2.96 -6.23 -8.51
N TYR A 132 -2.18 -6.79 -9.41
CA TYR A 132 -1.39 -6.06 -10.40
C TYR A 132 -1.72 -6.51 -11.81
N GLU A 133 -1.86 -5.55 -12.73
CA GLU A 133 -2.02 -5.76 -14.18
C GLU A 133 -0.89 -5.05 -14.93
N GLY A 134 -0.03 -5.85 -15.56
CA GLY A 134 1.12 -5.35 -16.31
C GLY A 134 2.16 -6.42 -16.63
N PRO A 135 3.34 -6.03 -17.13
CA PRO A 135 4.44 -6.96 -17.38
C PRO A 135 4.84 -7.72 -16.12
N GLY A 136 5.06 -9.03 -16.23
CA GLY A 136 5.45 -9.88 -15.11
C GLY A 136 4.33 -10.14 -14.09
N ALA A 137 3.06 -9.89 -14.43
CA ALA A 137 1.93 -9.97 -13.51
C ALA A 137 1.83 -11.28 -12.72
N ALA A 138 2.20 -12.41 -13.30
CA ALA A 138 2.13 -13.70 -12.61
C ALA A 138 3.01 -13.73 -11.36
N SER A 139 4.28 -13.36 -11.46
CA SER A 139 5.23 -13.34 -10.34
C SER A 139 4.87 -12.26 -9.33
N VAL A 140 4.47 -11.07 -9.80
CA VAL A 140 4.06 -9.97 -8.93
C VAL A 140 2.82 -10.34 -8.11
N ASN A 141 1.81 -10.95 -8.75
CA ASN A 141 0.60 -11.36 -8.05
C ASN A 141 0.85 -12.53 -7.09
N ALA A 142 1.75 -13.46 -7.40
CA ALA A 142 2.17 -14.49 -6.45
C ALA A 142 2.79 -13.88 -5.17
N TYR A 143 3.65 -12.85 -5.33
CA TYR A 143 4.18 -12.07 -4.21
C TYR A 143 3.05 -11.35 -3.44
N LEU A 144 2.17 -10.61 -4.15
CA LEU A 144 1.07 -9.86 -3.54
C LEU A 144 0.14 -10.74 -2.71
N LEU A 145 -0.24 -11.91 -3.22
CA LEU A 145 -1.10 -12.86 -2.50
C LEU A 145 -0.44 -13.36 -1.21
N THR A 146 0.84 -13.71 -1.26
CA THR A 146 1.60 -14.15 -0.08
C THR A 146 1.78 -13.03 0.93
N ARG A 147 2.20 -11.85 0.48
CA ARG A 147 2.35 -10.63 1.28
C ARG A 147 1.05 -10.27 2.00
N ASP A 148 -0.04 -10.22 1.26
CA ASP A 148 -1.33 -9.80 1.77
C ASP A 148 -1.87 -10.79 2.81
N GLN A 149 -1.67 -12.10 2.60
CA GLN A 149 -2.02 -13.12 3.58
C GLN A 149 -1.26 -12.91 4.89
N ILE A 150 0.06 -12.63 4.83
CA ILE A 150 0.87 -12.35 6.03
C ILE A 150 0.30 -11.14 6.78
N VAL A 151 0.11 -10.00 6.07
CA VAL A 151 -0.40 -8.77 6.71
C VAL A 151 -1.79 -8.99 7.32
N SER A 152 -2.66 -9.74 6.67
CA SER A 152 -4.03 -10.01 7.14
C SER A 152 -4.08 -10.86 8.42
N THR A 153 -3.01 -11.58 8.74
CA THR A 153 -2.89 -12.35 10.00
C THR A 153 -2.19 -11.60 11.12
N MET A 154 -1.61 -10.42 10.82
CA MET A 154 -0.89 -9.63 11.82
C MET A 154 -1.85 -8.86 12.73
N THR A 155 -1.54 -8.83 14.01
CA THR A 155 -2.17 -7.88 14.95
C THR A 155 -1.65 -6.46 14.69
N GLY A 156 -2.40 -5.43 15.08
CA GLY A 156 -1.96 -4.04 14.97
C GLY A 156 -0.60 -3.79 15.63
N ARG A 157 -0.34 -4.40 16.81
CA ARG A 157 0.99 -4.33 17.43
C ARG A 157 2.08 -4.92 16.54
N ALA A 158 1.85 -6.07 15.91
CA ALA A 158 2.82 -6.70 15.03
C ALA A 158 3.10 -5.80 13.80
N ARG A 159 2.08 -5.16 13.24
CA ARG A 159 2.21 -4.20 12.13
C ARG A 159 3.04 -2.97 12.55
N ARG A 160 2.76 -2.36 13.71
CA ARG A 160 3.56 -1.23 14.24
C ARG A 160 5.01 -1.60 14.49
N LEU A 161 5.27 -2.81 15.01
CA LEU A 161 6.64 -3.31 15.20
C LEU A 161 7.37 -3.52 13.87
N ALA A 162 6.68 -4.08 12.86
CA ALA A 162 7.26 -4.25 11.52
C ALA A 162 7.57 -2.88 10.88
N LEU A 163 6.67 -1.91 11.02
CA LEU A 163 6.86 -0.56 10.50
C LEU A 163 8.03 0.17 11.17
N GLY A 164 8.16 0.07 12.48
CA GLY A 164 9.30 0.64 13.20
C GLY A 164 10.61 -0.05 12.83
N ALA A 165 10.61 -1.38 12.68
CA ALA A 165 11.78 -2.13 12.22
C ALA A 165 12.18 -1.74 10.78
N TRP A 166 11.21 -1.51 9.89
CA TRP A 166 11.44 -0.96 8.55
C TRP A 166 12.15 0.38 8.59
N ARG A 167 11.77 1.29 9.49
CA ARG A 167 12.42 2.60 9.71
C ARG A 167 13.77 2.53 10.45
N GLY A 168 14.25 1.33 10.75
CA GLY A 168 15.53 1.14 11.43
C GLY A 168 15.49 1.43 12.93
N GLU A 169 14.29 1.52 13.54
CA GLU A 169 14.18 1.68 14.99
C GLU A 169 14.79 0.46 15.72
N ARG A 170 15.53 0.71 16.79
CA ARG A 170 16.11 -0.37 17.59
C ARG A 170 15.03 -1.15 18.29
N GLN A 171 15.17 -2.47 18.36
CA GLN A 171 14.20 -3.33 19.05
C GLN A 171 13.97 -2.92 20.52
N ALA A 172 14.98 -2.37 21.21
CA ALA A 172 14.83 -1.86 22.56
C ALA A 172 13.89 -0.65 22.64
N ASP A 173 13.90 0.23 21.63
CA ASP A 173 13.01 1.40 21.56
C ASP A 173 11.59 0.99 21.22
N LEU A 174 11.43 0.06 20.29
CA LEU A 174 10.16 -0.59 19.96
C LEU A 174 9.55 -1.27 21.20
N ALA A 175 10.36 -1.98 21.96
CA ALA A 175 9.96 -2.64 23.19
C ALA A 175 9.42 -1.65 24.24
N ARG A 176 10.12 -0.53 24.44
CA ARG A 176 9.69 0.54 25.35
C ARG A 176 8.37 1.17 24.91
N ARG A 177 8.25 1.50 23.60
CA ARG A 177 7.04 2.10 23.02
C ARG A 177 5.82 1.19 23.18
N GLU A 178 5.97 -0.11 22.93
CA GLU A 178 4.87 -1.07 22.98
C GLU A 178 4.63 -1.70 24.37
N GLY A 179 5.46 -1.36 25.38
CA GLY A 179 5.31 -1.87 26.74
C GLY A 179 5.60 -3.37 26.87
N VAL A 180 6.59 -3.89 26.12
CA VAL A 180 6.99 -5.30 26.09
C VAL A 180 8.50 -5.47 26.23
N SER A 181 9.01 -6.69 26.37
CA SER A 181 10.45 -6.95 26.36
C SER A 181 11.02 -6.97 24.93
N GLN A 182 12.33 -6.69 24.79
CA GLN A 182 13.03 -6.78 23.52
C GLN A 182 12.93 -8.19 22.91
N SER A 183 13.00 -9.24 23.74
CA SER A 183 12.83 -10.63 23.29
C SER A 183 11.41 -10.88 22.75
N ALA A 184 10.39 -10.26 23.34
CA ALA A 184 9.02 -10.34 22.84
C ALA A 184 8.87 -9.65 21.47
N VAL A 185 9.55 -8.51 21.24
CA VAL A 185 9.60 -7.83 19.92
C VAL A 185 10.20 -8.77 18.88
N SER A 186 11.37 -9.35 19.16
CA SER A 186 12.04 -10.28 18.23
C SER A 186 11.17 -11.49 17.90
N GLN A 187 10.55 -12.12 18.91
CA GLN A 187 9.65 -13.25 18.70
C GLN A 187 8.41 -12.87 17.91
N MET A 188 7.83 -11.69 18.17
CA MET A 188 6.63 -11.24 17.48
C MET A 188 6.92 -10.94 16.00
N LEU A 189 8.02 -10.27 15.68
CA LEU A 189 8.46 -10.05 14.31
C LEU A 189 8.68 -11.37 13.56
N GLY A 190 9.32 -12.35 14.19
CA GLY A 190 9.54 -13.66 13.59
C GLY A 190 8.23 -14.43 13.34
N ARG A 191 7.38 -14.55 14.37
CA ARG A 191 6.15 -15.36 14.29
C ARG A 191 5.07 -14.76 13.38
N SER A 192 4.99 -13.42 13.31
CA SER A 192 4.00 -12.72 12.48
C SER A 192 4.39 -12.63 11.00
N GLY A 193 5.61 -13.04 10.61
CA GLY A 193 6.16 -12.78 9.29
C GLY A 193 6.64 -11.35 9.08
N GLY A 194 6.57 -10.49 10.10
CA GLY A 194 6.98 -9.08 10.02
C GLY A 194 8.44 -8.90 9.60
N ALA A 195 9.35 -9.76 10.10
CA ALA A 195 10.75 -9.74 9.70
C ALA A 195 10.94 -10.00 8.19
N SER A 196 10.19 -10.95 7.62
CA SER A 196 10.24 -11.25 6.19
C SER A 196 9.67 -10.11 5.34
N LEU A 197 8.59 -9.46 5.80
CA LEU A 197 8.04 -8.28 5.12
C LEU A 197 9.03 -7.12 5.11
N VAL A 198 9.71 -6.86 6.22
CA VAL A 198 10.74 -5.81 6.34
C VAL A 198 11.92 -6.11 5.40
N ALA A 199 12.41 -7.34 5.38
CA ALA A 199 13.47 -7.75 4.45
C ALA A 199 13.05 -7.57 2.98
N GLY A 200 11.81 -7.93 2.63
CA GLY A 200 11.24 -7.73 1.31
C GLY A 200 11.15 -6.25 0.92
N LEU A 201 10.73 -5.37 1.85
CA LEU A 201 10.71 -3.92 1.64
C LEU A 201 12.11 -3.37 1.34
N HIS A 202 13.13 -3.81 2.08
CA HIS A 202 14.51 -3.39 1.81
C HIS A 202 14.97 -3.81 0.41
N LEU A 203 14.63 -5.00 -0.05
CA LEU A 203 14.96 -5.47 -1.41
C LEU A 203 14.27 -4.61 -2.48
N LEU A 204 12.97 -4.32 -2.35
CA LEU A 204 12.24 -3.45 -3.26
C LEU A 204 12.89 -2.06 -3.33
N ARG A 205 13.27 -1.50 -2.20
CA ARG A 205 13.88 -0.15 -2.15
C ARG A 205 15.32 -0.12 -2.67
N SER A 206 16.08 -1.20 -2.51
CA SER A 206 17.45 -1.29 -3.05
C SER A 206 17.46 -1.39 -4.58
N GLY A 207 16.49 -2.09 -5.18
CA GLY A 207 16.32 -2.16 -6.64
C GLY A 207 15.98 -0.80 -7.26
N SER A 208 15.11 -0.02 -6.62
CA SER A 208 14.72 1.32 -7.07
C SER A 208 15.84 2.36 -7.09
N SER A 209 16.93 2.16 -6.33
CA SER A 209 18.06 3.10 -6.29
C SER A 209 19.02 2.92 -7.47
N VAL A 210 19.14 1.70 -8.01
CA VAL A 210 20.07 1.40 -9.11
C VAL A 210 19.60 1.97 -10.44
N ASP A 211 18.28 2.03 -10.67
CA ASP A 211 17.71 2.52 -11.93
C ASP A 211 17.60 4.07 -12.00
N ARG A 212 17.84 4.81 -10.89
CA ARG A 212 17.76 6.28 -10.87
C ARG A 212 19.09 6.96 -11.25
N ASP A 213 20.19 6.24 -11.19
CA ASP A 213 21.54 6.76 -11.46
C ASP A 213 22.07 6.32 -12.86
N ALA A 214 21.23 5.68 -13.69
CA ALA A 214 21.51 5.26 -15.06
C ALA A 214 20.74 6.11 -16.08
#